data_2d3ca40a259616e9d8045193a746d6eb
#
_entry.id   2d3ca40a259616e9d8045193a746d6eb
#
_cell.length_a   1.000
_cell.length_b   1.000
_cell.length_c   1.000
_cell.angle_alpha   90.00
_cell.angle_beta   90.00
_cell.angle_gamma   90.00
#
_symmetry.space_group_name_H-M   'P 1'
#
loop_
_entity.id
_entity.type
_entity.pdbx_description
1 polymer ?
#
loop_
_entity_poly.entity_id
_entity_poly.type
_entity_poly.pdbx_seq_one_letter_code
_entity_poly.pdbx_strand_id
1 'polypeptide(L)'
;MRNLDLMQKERTEILQRMSQAITENNSEAYVQAFNDLAESIQEAVRAEYEQAIQSNDASILAQRGVRQLTSEETQYYQAVIEAMKSNNPKQELTEVDKVLPKTTIDAVFEDLTTNHPLLDAINFQNTGALAEIIISTSSGVAGWGNLTATINSELAGSFAVIELGQKKLSAYIPVAKAMLDLGPAWLDRYVRTLLAEALATELEAAIVDGDGDGKPLGMTRQLSGATDFAYPRKTATAITDLSPATFGTILNTVSQGPNEKRRAVPELLMVVNPTDYYTKVFPATTPRTTDGGYTTGVFPYPTKVVVSAAVPTGNAVFGLGNRYFFGLGTSKGGKLEYS
;
A
#
# COMPACT_ATOMS: atom_id res chain seq x y z
N MET A 1 19.20 -23.91 -12.08
CA MET A 1 18.00 -23.04 -12.03
C MET A 1 17.38 -23.18 -10.65
N ARG A 2 17.48 -22.18 -9.79
CA ARG A 2 16.59 -22.11 -8.61
C ARG A 2 15.17 -21.96 -9.17
N ASN A 3 14.25 -22.74 -8.63
CA ASN A 3 12.88 -22.78 -9.11
C ASN A 3 12.21 -21.42 -8.81
N LEU A 4 11.59 -20.78 -9.79
CA LEU A 4 10.91 -19.49 -9.61
C LEU A 4 9.95 -19.51 -8.41
N ASP A 5 9.30 -20.65 -8.19
CA ASP A 5 8.38 -20.86 -7.05
C ASP A 5 9.09 -20.81 -5.68
N LEU A 6 10.37 -21.23 -5.62
CA LEU A 6 11.18 -21.13 -4.40
C LEU A 6 11.54 -19.67 -4.09
N MET A 7 11.94 -18.90 -5.10
CA MET A 7 12.27 -17.48 -4.93
C MET A 7 11.03 -16.66 -4.53
N GLN A 8 9.85 -16.97 -5.07
CA GLN A 8 8.61 -16.31 -4.66
C GLN A 8 8.23 -16.65 -3.21
N LYS A 9 8.42 -17.88 -2.76
CA LYS A 9 8.19 -18.27 -1.37
C LYS A 9 9.13 -17.55 -0.40
N GLU A 10 10.45 -17.59 -0.70
CA GLU A 10 11.46 -16.88 0.09
C GLU A 10 11.13 -15.38 0.22
N ARG A 11 10.72 -14.74 -0.88
CA ARG A 11 10.33 -13.33 -0.89
C ARG A 11 9.09 -13.08 -0.02
N THR A 12 8.09 -13.94 -0.09
CA THR A 12 6.88 -13.81 0.75
C THR A 12 7.21 -13.93 2.24
N GLU A 13 8.11 -14.85 2.60
CA GLU A 13 8.57 -14.99 4.00
C GLU A 13 9.36 -13.76 4.48
N ILE A 14 10.19 -13.17 3.62
CA ILE A 14 10.93 -11.94 3.95
C ILE A 14 9.95 -10.77 4.17
N LEU A 15 8.97 -10.59 3.31
CA LEU A 15 7.95 -9.54 3.44
C LEU A 15 7.11 -9.71 4.72
N GLN A 16 6.80 -10.95 5.10
CA GLN A 16 6.12 -11.23 6.38
C GLN A 16 7.00 -10.84 7.57
N ARG A 17 8.30 -11.16 7.54
CA ARG A 17 9.23 -10.75 8.61
C ARG A 17 9.36 -9.23 8.71
N MET A 18 9.39 -8.52 7.58
CA MET A 18 9.39 -7.05 7.56
C MET A 18 8.13 -6.49 8.21
N SER A 19 6.97 -6.97 7.82
CA SER A 19 5.69 -6.52 8.37
C SER A 19 5.57 -6.82 9.88
N GLN A 20 6.05 -7.97 10.32
CA GLN A 20 6.09 -8.31 11.74
C GLN A 20 7.03 -7.39 12.53
N ALA A 21 8.21 -7.11 12.00
CA ALA A 21 9.19 -6.21 12.63
C ALA A 21 8.63 -4.77 12.78
N ILE A 22 7.85 -4.28 11.81
CA ILE A 22 7.14 -2.99 11.90
C ILE A 22 6.10 -3.04 13.02
N THR A 23 5.31 -4.11 13.08
CA THR A 23 4.25 -4.26 14.09
C THR A 23 4.82 -4.35 15.51
N GLU A 24 5.99 -4.98 15.65
CA GLU A 24 6.71 -5.14 16.93
C GLU A 24 7.62 -3.94 17.27
N ASN A 25 7.67 -2.92 16.38
CA ASN A 25 8.57 -1.76 16.48
C ASN A 25 10.04 -2.13 16.67
N ASN A 26 10.47 -3.23 16.04
CA ASN A 26 11.82 -3.77 16.10
C ASN A 26 12.65 -3.34 14.88
N SER A 27 13.37 -2.23 15.01
CA SER A 27 14.15 -1.65 13.91
C SER A 27 15.31 -2.54 13.43
N GLU A 28 15.93 -3.34 14.31
CA GLU A 28 17.02 -4.23 13.92
C GLU A 28 16.50 -5.39 13.04
N ALA A 29 15.40 -6.02 13.45
CA ALA A 29 14.76 -7.07 12.68
C ALA A 29 14.25 -6.56 11.32
N TYR A 30 13.74 -5.34 11.28
CA TYR A 30 13.35 -4.69 10.03
C TYR A 30 14.51 -4.50 9.07
N VAL A 31 15.64 -3.93 9.56
CA VAL A 31 16.85 -3.72 8.75
C VAL A 31 17.41 -5.04 8.22
N GLN A 32 17.42 -6.10 9.02
CA GLN A 32 17.86 -7.41 8.57
C GLN A 32 16.95 -7.97 7.47
N ALA A 33 15.63 -7.97 7.68
CA ALA A 33 14.68 -8.45 6.68
C ALA A 33 14.72 -7.61 5.39
N PHE A 34 14.95 -6.30 5.50
CA PHE A 34 15.13 -5.42 4.34
C PHE A 34 16.40 -5.75 3.54
N ASN A 35 17.52 -6.02 4.22
CA ASN A 35 18.74 -6.45 3.56
C ASN A 35 18.56 -7.80 2.83
N ASP A 36 17.88 -8.76 3.48
CA ASP A 36 17.53 -10.05 2.86
C ASP A 36 16.67 -9.85 1.60
N LEU A 37 15.72 -8.91 1.65
CA LEU A 37 14.89 -8.56 0.49
C LEU A 37 15.73 -7.97 -0.64
N ALA A 38 16.61 -7.03 -0.31
CA ALA A 38 17.49 -6.40 -1.29
C ALA A 38 18.41 -7.44 -1.97
N GLU A 39 18.95 -8.38 -1.22
CA GLU A 39 19.79 -9.47 -1.75
C GLU A 39 18.97 -10.40 -2.68
N SER A 40 17.78 -10.80 -2.25
CA SER A 40 16.88 -11.63 -3.07
C SER A 40 16.49 -10.95 -4.38
N ILE A 41 16.20 -9.64 -4.35
CA ILE A 41 15.90 -8.87 -5.56
C ILE A 41 17.13 -8.71 -6.45
N GLN A 42 18.31 -8.46 -5.88
CA GLN A 42 19.56 -8.40 -6.65
C GLN A 42 19.83 -9.70 -7.40
N GLU A 43 19.70 -10.85 -6.73
CA GLU A 43 19.88 -12.15 -7.36
C GLU A 43 18.87 -12.39 -8.49
N ALA A 44 17.61 -12.05 -8.27
CA ALA A 44 16.54 -12.22 -9.26
C ALA A 44 16.79 -11.36 -10.50
N VAL A 45 17.08 -10.07 -10.33
CA VAL A 45 17.34 -9.13 -11.42
C VAL A 45 18.63 -9.50 -12.17
N ARG A 46 19.66 -9.95 -11.46
CA ARG A 46 20.90 -10.44 -12.08
C ARG A 46 20.66 -11.66 -12.95
N ALA A 47 19.95 -12.67 -12.44
CA ALA A 47 19.66 -13.88 -13.20
C ALA A 47 18.88 -13.58 -14.49
N GLU A 48 17.91 -12.67 -14.41
CA GLU A 48 17.11 -12.24 -15.55
C GLU A 48 17.93 -11.42 -16.56
N TYR A 49 18.82 -10.54 -16.07
CA TYR A 49 19.71 -9.77 -16.92
C TYR A 49 20.74 -10.64 -17.65
N GLU A 50 21.34 -11.62 -16.98
CA GLU A 50 22.25 -12.60 -17.60
C GLU A 50 21.53 -13.41 -18.70
N GLN A 51 20.26 -13.77 -18.45
CA GLN A 51 19.42 -14.44 -19.46
C GLN A 51 19.05 -13.52 -20.63
N ALA A 52 18.87 -12.23 -20.38
CA ALA A 52 18.56 -11.22 -21.38
C ALA A 52 19.75 -10.87 -22.28
N ILE A 53 20.98 -10.78 -21.74
CA ILE A 53 22.21 -10.58 -22.52
C ILE A 53 22.43 -11.72 -23.52
N GLN A 54 22.09 -12.97 -23.15
CA GLN A 54 22.20 -14.12 -24.04
C GLN A 54 21.25 -14.06 -25.24
N SER A 55 20.18 -13.25 -25.18
CA SER A 55 19.18 -13.14 -26.25
C SER A 55 19.36 -11.95 -27.20
N ASN A 56 20.39 -11.17 -27.09
CA ASN A 56 20.96 -10.11 -27.97
C ASN A 56 19.98 -9.29 -28.86
N ASP A 57 18.70 -9.19 -28.51
CA ASP A 57 17.70 -8.48 -29.30
C ASP A 57 16.80 -7.60 -28.41
N ALA A 58 16.94 -6.27 -28.54
CA ALA A 58 16.16 -5.28 -27.78
C ALA A 58 14.64 -5.43 -27.99
N SER A 59 14.21 -5.96 -29.13
CA SER A 59 12.81 -6.24 -29.42
C SER A 59 12.26 -7.40 -28.59
N ILE A 60 13.08 -8.40 -28.31
CA ILE A 60 12.72 -9.55 -27.47
C ILE A 60 12.62 -9.12 -25.99
N LEU A 61 13.49 -8.22 -25.55
CA LEU A 61 13.44 -7.67 -24.18
C LEU A 61 12.14 -6.88 -23.94
N ALA A 62 11.73 -6.06 -24.90
CA ALA A 62 10.47 -5.33 -24.84
C ALA A 62 9.24 -6.27 -24.83
N GLN A 63 9.26 -7.33 -25.63
CA GLN A 63 8.20 -8.35 -25.63
C GLN A 63 8.12 -9.16 -24.32
N ARG A 64 9.23 -9.28 -23.60
CA ARG A 64 9.28 -9.91 -22.27
C ARG A 64 8.94 -8.96 -21.10
N GLY A 65 8.46 -7.76 -21.39
CA GLY A 65 8.06 -6.80 -20.38
C GLY A 65 9.23 -6.04 -19.71
N VAL A 66 10.44 -6.10 -20.29
CA VAL A 66 11.56 -5.26 -19.85
C VAL A 66 11.34 -3.85 -20.38
N ARG A 67 11.03 -2.91 -19.47
CA ARG A 67 10.83 -1.50 -19.79
C ARG A 67 12.13 -0.92 -20.37
N GLN A 68 12.02 -0.20 -21.47
CA GLN A 68 13.12 0.62 -21.98
C GLN A 68 13.20 1.92 -21.22
N LEU A 69 14.41 2.31 -20.82
CA LEU A 69 14.64 3.60 -20.17
C LEU A 69 14.50 4.73 -21.17
N THR A 70 13.96 5.85 -20.71
CA THR A 70 14.02 7.11 -21.43
C THR A 70 15.46 7.64 -21.45
N SER A 71 15.73 8.60 -22.34
CA SER A 71 17.07 9.23 -22.38
C SER A 71 17.41 9.93 -21.05
N GLU A 72 16.43 10.52 -20.40
CA GLU A 72 16.59 11.20 -19.10
C GLU A 72 16.90 10.18 -18.00
N GLU A 73 16.17 9.08 -17.93
CA GLU A 73 16.42 8.00 -16.97
C GLU A 73 17.80 7.37 -17.18
N THR A 74 18.18 7.13 -18.43
CA THR A 74 19.50 6.59 -18.76
C THR A 74 20.62 7.50 -18.30
N GLN A 75 20.51 8.81 -18.59
CA GLN A 75 21.49 9.80 -18.14
C GLN A 75 21.55 9.93 -16.62
N TYR A 76 20.40 9.88 -15.96
CA TYR A 76 20.33 9.92 -14.51
C TYR A 76 21.05 8.75 -13.87
N TYR A 77 20.69 7.50 -14.26
CA TYR A 77 21.32 6.30 -13.68
C TYR A 77 22.79 6.18 -14.06
N GLN A 78 23.19 6.67 -15.21
CA GLN A 78 24.59 6.70 -15.61
C GLN A 78 25.40 7.62 -14.72
N ALA A 79 24.90 8.82 -14.44
CA ALA A 79 25.51 9.76 -13.50
C ALA A 79 25.59 9.19 -12.07
N VAL A 80 24.54 8.51 -11.61
CA VAL A 80 24.54 7.83 -10.30
C VAL A 80 25.61 6.73 -10.25
N ILE A 81 25.72 5.90 -11.29
CA ILE A 81 26.72 4.84 -11.36
C ILE A 81 28.15 5.41 -11.31
N GLU A 82 28.41 6.48 -12.07
CA GLU A 82 29.70 7.15 -12.09
C GLU A 82 30.05 7.73 -10.72
N ALA A 83 29.10 8.43 -10.08
CA ALA A 83 29.27 8.96 -8.73
C ALA A 83 29.54 7.86 -7.69
N MET A 84 28.81 6.73 -7.76
CA MET A 84 29.02 5.59 -6.83
C MET A 84 30.34 4.85 -7.05
N LYS A 85 30.91 4.89 -8.26
CA LYS A 85 32.22 4.31 -8.58
C LYS A 85 33.38 5.21 -8.21
N SER A 86 33.15 6.47 -7.94
CA SER A 86 34.18 7.47 -7.59
C SER A 86 34.87 7.17 -6.26
N ASN A 87 35.97 7.88 -6.02
CA ASN A 87 36.72 7.79 -4.76
C ASN A 87 35.99 8.44 -3.57
N ASN A 88 35.08 9.39 -3.85
CA ASN A 88 34.26 10.09 -2.86
C ASN A 88 32.77 10.04 -3.21
N PRO A 89 32.13 8.85 -3.14
CA PRO A 89 30.73 8.66 -3.59
C PRO A 89 29.74 9.61 -2.93
N LYS A 90 29.96 9.92 -1.65
CA LYS A 90 29.07 10.79 -0.86
C LYS A 90 29.02 12.23 -1.42
N GLN A 91 30.17 12.78 -1.78
CA GLN A 91 30.26 14.14 -2.30
C GLN A 91 29.71 14.22 -3.73
N GLU A 92 30.11 13.28 -4.58
CA GLU A 92 29.68 13.27 -5.98
C GLU A 92 28.19 12.98 -6.15
N LEU A 93 27.60 12.09 -5.33
CA LEU A 93 26.14 11.90 -5.32
C LEU A 93 25.39 13.15 -4.85
N THR A 94 25.96 13.93 -3.94
CA THR A 94 25.37 15.21 -3.52
C THR A 94 25.43 16.24 -4.65
N GLU A 95 26.47 16.20 -5.49
CA GLU A 95 26.62 17.05 -6.68
C GLU A 95 25.73 16.59 -7.85
N VAL A 96 25.34 15.32 -7.90
CA VAL A 96 24.30 14.80 -8.82
C VAL A 96 22.91 15.36 -8.46
N ASP A 97 22.74 16.56 -8.02
CA ASP A 97 21.51 17.22 -7.55
C ASP A 97 20.29 17.08 -8.49
N LYS A 98 20.18 15.90 -9.09
CA LYS A 98 19.11 15.51 -9.99
C LYS A 98 18.04 14.74 -9.20
N VAL A 99 16.87 15.31 -9.21
CA VAL A 99 15.65 14.64 -8.73
C VAL A 99 15.45 13.38 -9.57
N LEU A 100 15.05 12.29 -8.93
CA LEU A 100 14.67 11.05 -9.63
C LEU A 100 13.68 11.36 -10.75
N PRO A 101 13.88 10.86 -11.98
CA PRO A 101 12.97 11.15 -13.10
C PRO A 101 11.52 10.85 -12.74
N LYS A 102 10.61 11.75 -13.10
CA LYS A 102 9.19 11.60 -12.79
C LYS A 102 8.61 10.31 -13.34
N THR A 103 9.06 9.90 -14.51
CA THR A 103 8.66 8.65 -15.16
C THR A 103 9.06 7.41 -14.37
N THR A 104 10.18 7.44 -13.64
CA THR A 104 10.59 6.36 -12.73
C THR A 104 9.67 6.32 -11.50
N ILE A 105 9.32 7.49 -10.95
CA ILE A 105 8.39 7.57 -9.81
C ILE A 105 7.02 7.05 -10.20
N ASP A 106 6.49 7.48 -11.34
CA ASP A 106 5.20 7.02 -11.86
C ASP A 106 5.20 5.48 -12.06
N ALA A 107 6.31 4.92 -12.56
CA ALA A 107 6.47 3.47 -12.72
C ALA A 107 6.53 2.73 -11.36
N VAL A 108 7.17 3.29 -10.34
CA VAL A 108 7.14 2.71 -8.98
C VAL A 108 5.70 2.68 -8.45
N PHE A 109 4.92 3.74 -8.64
CA PHE A 109 3.52 3.75 -8.21
C PHE A 109 2.63 2.80 -9.00
N GLU A 110 2.89 2.59 -10.28
CA GLU A 110 2.21 1.59 -11.10
C GLU A 110 2.52 0.16 -10.60
N ASP A 111 3.79 -0.12 -10.33
CA ASP A 111 4.24 -1.39 -9.76
C ASP A 111 3.60 -1.64 -8.38
N LEU A 112 3.48 -0.60 -7.54
CA LEU A 112 2.82 -0.66 -6.23
C LEU A 112 1.35 -1.10 -6.33
N THR A 113 0.58 -0.46 -7.18
CA THR A 113 -0.86 -0.74 -7.30
C THR A 113 -1.13 -2.09 -7.95
N THR A 114 -0.27 -2.53 -8.87
CA THR A 114 -0.42 -3.79 -9.60
C THR A 114 -0.15 -5.01 -8.72
N ASN A 115 0.85 -4.93 -7.83
CA ASN A 115 1.32 -6.08 -7.05
C ASN A 115 0.74 -6.14 -5.63
N HIS A 116 0.10 -5.08 -5.16
CA HIS A 116 -0.41 -4.96 -3.79
C HIS A 116 -1.92 -4.74 -3.75
N PRO A 117 -2.72 -5.80 -3.57
CA PRO A 117 -4.18 -5.73 -3.64
C PRO A 117 -4.84 -4.78 -2.63
N LEU A 118 -4.19 -4.51 -1.49
CA LEU A 118 -4.70 -3.54 -0.52
C LEU A 118 -4.61 -2.12 -1.08
N LEU A 119 -3.51 -1.80 -1.74
CA LEU A 119 -3.30 -0.48 -2.35
C LEU A 119 -4.27 -0.25 -3.53
N ASP A 120 -4.59 -1.30 -4.29
CA ASP A 120 -5.62 -1.25 -5.35
C ASP A 120 -7.05 -1.09 -4.79
N ALA A 121 -7.29 -1.58 -3.57
CA ALA A 121 -8.62 -1.54 -2.97
C ALA A 121 -9.02 -0.19 -2.35
N ILE A 122 -8.10 0.75 -2.23
CA ILE A 122 -8.30 2.08 -1.64
C ILE A 122 -8.29 3.19 -2.68
N ASN A 123 -8.72 4.38 -2.28
CA ASN A 123 -8.76 5.53 -3.18
C ASN A 123 -7.49 6.38 -3.04
N PHE A 124 -6.51 6.14 -3.93
CA PHE A 124 -5.36 7.01 -4.08
C PHE A 124 -5.72 8.25 -4.89
N GLN A 125 -5.44 9.43 -4.33
CA GLN A 125 -5.60 10.68 -5.06
C GLN A 125 -4.32 11.50 -5.01
N ASN A 126 -3.97 12.04 -6.17
CA ASN A 126 -2.88 12.97 -6.28
C ASN A 126 -3.35 14.33 -5.74
N THR A 127 -2.86 14.69 -4.57
CA THR A 127 -3.16 15.95 -3.91
C THR A 127 -1.94 16.84 -4.00
N GLY A 128 -2.11 18.13 -4.29
CA GLY A 128 -1.01 19.09 -4.21
C GLY A 128 -0.41 19.20 -2.78
N ALA A 129 0.35 20.25 -2.51
CA ALA A 129 1.13 20.40 -1.28
C ALA A 129 0.33 20.38 0.04
N LEU A 130 -0.96 20.68 0.00
CA LEU A 130 -1.89 20.62 1.16
C LEU A 130 -3.24 20.13 0.67
N ALA A 131 -3.79 19.13 1.34
CA ALA A 131 -5.17 18.71 1.15
C ALA A 131 -5.95 18.93 2.45
N GLU A 132 -7.04 19.65 2.36
CA GLU A 132 -8.03 19.79 3.42
C GLU A 132 -9.27 18.98 3.00
N ILE A 133 -9.71 18.07 3.84
CA ILE A 133 -10.98 17.38 3.62
C ILE A 133 -12.06 18.10 4.42
N ILE A 134 -13.00 18.69 3.71
CA ILE A 134 -14.17 19.31 4.31
C ILE A 134 -15.24 18.24 4.47
N ILE A 135 -15.56 17.89 5.71
CA ILE A 135 -16.67 17.00 6.03
C ILE A 135 -17.87 17.84 6.41
N SER A 136 -18.96 17.72 5.64
CA SER A 136 -20.24 18.33 6.04
C SER A 136 -20.87 17.51 7.17
N THR A 137 -21.04 18.13 8.31
CA THR A 137 -21.76 17.57 9.47
C THR A 137 -23.20 18.10 9.53
N SER A 138 -23.83 18.34 8.36
CA SER A 138 -25.19 18.88 8.31
C SER A 138 -26.21 17.97 9.01
N SER A 139 -26.94 18.51 9.98
CA SER A 139 -27.98 17.83 10.73
C SER A 139 -29.42 18.19 10.29
N GLY A 140 -29.58 18.82 9.12
CA GLY A 140 -30.87 19.19 8.60
C GLY A 140 -31.49 18.13 7.69
N VAL A 141 -32.80 17.91 7.81
CA VAL A 141 -33.60 17.07 6.91
C VAL A 141 -34.58 17.95 6.16
N ALA A 142 -34.70 17.79 4.86
CA ALA A 142 -35.74 18.44 4.07
C ALA A 142 -37.13 17.95 4.54
N GLY A 143 -38.01 18.84 4.91
CA GLY A 143 -39.38 18.52 5.35
C GLY A 143 -40.41 18.78 4.25
N TRP A 144 -41.44 17.97 4.21
CA TRP A 144 -42.60 18.19 3.38
C TRP A 144 -43.57 19.11 4.15
N GLY A 145 -44.02 20.18 3.52
CA GLY A 145 -45.01 21.10 4.11
C GLY A 145 -46.02 21.55 3.06
N ASN A 146 -47.15 22.11 3.49
CA ASN A 146 -48.14 22.71 2.60
C ASN A 146 -47.51 23.88 1.84
N LEU A 147 -47.97 24.15 0.62
CA LEU A 147 -47.43 25.19 -0.27
C LEU A 147 -47.35 26.58 0.34
N THR A 148 -48.19 26.85 1.34
CA THR A 148 -48.30 28.13 2.07
C THR A 148 -47.65 28.11 3.47
N ALA A 149 -47.00 27.00 3.87
CA ALA A 149 -46.35 26.91 5.16
C ALA A 149 -44.99 27.60 5.14
N THR A 150 -44.69 28.33 6.23
CA THR A 150 -43.37 28.95 6.43
C THR A 150 -42.31 27.86 6.50
N ILE A 151 -41.19 28.00 5.77
CA ILE A 151 -40.07 27.07 5.83
C ILE A 151 -39.38 27.26 7.15
N ASN A 152 -39.64 26.33 8.11
CA ASN A 152 -39.11 26.40 9.47
C ASN A 152 -37.86 25.56 9.71
N SER A 153 -37.32 24.93 8.69
CA SER A 153 -36.10 24.10 8.81
C SER A 153 -34.92 24.77 8.11
N GLU A 154 -34.09 25.45 8.87
CA GLU A 154 -32.77 25.84 8.42
C GLU A 154 -31.90 24.59 8.32
N LEU A 155 -31.21 24.41 7.19
CA LEU A 155 -30.12 23.46 7.10
C LEU A 155 -28.96 24.01 7.94
N ALA A 156 -28.89 23.62 9.20
CA ALA A 156 -27.74 23.91 10.04
C ALA A 156 -26.57 23.05 9.54
N GLY A 157 -25.70 23.62 8.72
CA GLY A 157 -24.48 22.99 8.23
C GLY A 157 -23.28 23.43 9.06
N SER A 158 -22.67 22.54 9.80
CA SER A 158 -21.30 22.73 10.27
C SER A 158 -20.33 21.96 9.38
N PHE A 159 -19.21 22.58 9.08
CA PHE A 159 -18.13 21.95 8.32
C PHE A 159 -16.99 21.64 9.29
N ALA A 160 -16.57 20.38 9.36
CA ALA A 160 -15.34 20.01 10.02
C ALA A 160 -14.23 19.93 8.98
N VAL A 161 -13.14 20.63 9.22
CA VAL A 161 -11.94 20.57 8.40
C VAL A 161 -10.99 19.56 9.03
N ILE A 162 -10.61 18.56 8.27
CA ILE A 162 -9.51 17.65 8.64
C ILE A 162 -8.28 18.13 7.90
N GLU A 163 -7.31 18.66 8.63
CA GLU A 163 -5.99 18.99 8.08
C GLU A 163 -5.22 17.71 7.84
N LEU A 164 -4.88 17.44 6.58
CA LEU A 164 -4.01 16.33 6.23
C LEU A 164 -2.56 16.81 6.31
N GLY A 165 -1.90 16.54 7.43
CA GLY A 165 -0.48 16.77 7.56
C GLY A 165 0.31 15.89 6.59
N GLN A 166 1.22 16.50 5.82
CA GLN A 166 2.11 15.74 4.94
C GLN A 166 3.13 14.94 5.76
N LYS A 167 3.26 13.66 5.43
CA LYS A 167 4.27 12.76 6.01
C LYS A 167 5.24 12.33 4.92
N LYS A 168 6.51 12.17 5.29
CA LYS A 168 7.57 11.74 4.38
C LYS A 168 7.80 10.25 4.57
N LEU A 169 7.72 9.48 3.49
CA LEU A 169 8.18 8.10 3.46
C LEU A 169 9.55 8.06 2.79
N SER A 170 10.53 7.40 3.40
CA SER A 170 11.88 7.24 2.87
C SER A 170 12.34 5.80 3.05
N ALA A 171 13.06 5.30 2.05
CA ALA A 171 13.72 4.02 2.11
C ALA A 171 15.19 4.19 1.71
N TYR A 172 16.08 3.35 2.24
CA TYR A 172 17.45 3.30 1.77
C TYR A 172 17.66 2.09 0.87
N ILE A 173 18.59 2.20 -0.07
CA ILE A 173 18.84 1.17 -1.07
C ILE A 173 20.31 0.72 -0.96
N PRO A 174 20.60 -0.48 -0.47
CA PRO A 174 21.96 -1.02 -0.49
C PRO A 174 22.33 -1.47 -1.91
N VAL A 175 23.44 -0.97 -2.44
CA VAL A 175 23.94 -1.34 -3.77
C VAL A 175 25.38 -1.83 -3.65
N ALA A 176 25.64 -3.07 -4.06
CA ALA A 176 27.01 -3.59 -4.11
C ALA A 176 27.77 -3.00 -5.30
N LYS A 177 29.04 -2.58 -5.09
CA LYS A 177 29.86 -1.97 -6.16
C LYS A 177 29.99 -2.84 -7.41
N ALA A 178 30.11 -4.16 -7.24
CA ALA A 178 30.20 -5.09 -8.36
C ALA A 178 28.94 -5.10 -9.27
N MET A 179 27.80 -4.68 -8.74
CA MET A 179 26.54 -4.63 -9.48
C MET A 179 26.40 -3.38 -10.37
N LEU A 180 27.19 -2.35 -10.10
CA LEU A 180 27.20 -1.12 -10.91
C LEU A 180 27.75 -1.35 -12.33
N ASP A 181 28.44 -2.46 -12.57
CA ASP A 181 28.95 -2.83 -13.89
C ASP A 181 27.86 -3.37 -14.82
N LEU A 182 26.70 -3.71 -14.30
CA LEU A 182 25.55 -4.19 -15.07
C LEU A 182 24.81 -3.06 -15.83
N GLY A 183 25.08 -1.80 -15.48
CA GLY A 183 24.61 -0.64 -16.21
C GLY A 183 23.27 -0.07 -15.76
N PRO A 184 22.79 1.02 -16.43
CA PRO A 184 21.62 1.80 -16.03
C PRO A 184 20.32 1.01 -15.97
N ALA A 185 20.06 0.15 -16.93
CA ALA A 185 18.79 -0.61 -16.99
C ALA A 185 18.64 -1.59 -15.82
N TRP A 186 19.75 -2.21 -15.41
CA TRP A 186 19.76 -3.05 -14.21
C TRP A 186 19.48 -2.21 -12.96
N LEU A 187 20.18 -1.09 -12.81
CA LEU A 187 20.05 -0.23 -11.63
C LEU A 187 18.62 0.32 -11.51
N ASP A 188 18.00 0.79 -12.60
CA ASP A 188 16.60 1.21 -12.61
C ASP A 188 15.67 0.11 -12.11
N ARG A 189 15.80 -1.09 -12.69
CA ARG A 189 14.95 -2.20 -12.32
C ARG A 189 15.10 -2.58 -10.85
N TYR A 190 16.34 -2.67 -10.37
CA TYR A 190 16.64 -2.97 -8.98
C TYR A 190 16.05 -1.91 -8.03
N VAL A 191 16.31 -0.63 -8.32
CA VAL A 191 15.81 0.50 -7.52
C VAL A 191 14.29 0.49 -7.48
N ARG A 192 13.62 0.37 -8.64
CA ARG A 192 12.15 0.36 -8.71
C ARG A 192 11.55 -0.80 -7.93
N THR A 193 12.05 -2.01 -8.15
CA THR A 193 11.51 -3.19 -7.49
C THR A 193 11.68 -3.11 -5.98
N LEU A 194 12.87 -2.72 -5.52
CA LEU A 194 13.13 -2.60 -4.09
C LEU A 194 12.31 -1.47 -3.44
N LEU A 195 12.22 -0.31 -4.11
CA LEU A 195 11.39 0.80 -3.62
C LEU A 195 9.91 0.41 -3.57
N ALA A 196 9.39 -0.22 -4.62
CA ALA A 196 8.00 -0.64 -4.65
C ALA A 196 7.68 -1.57 -3.47
N GLU A 197 8.47 -2.59 -3.22
CA GLU A 197 8.25 -3.53 -2.12
C GLU A 197 8.40 -2.88 -0.73
N ALA A 198 9.45 -2.05 -0.55
CA ALA A 198 9.67 -1.36 0.71
C ALA A 198 8.54 -0.35 1.01
N LEU A 199 8.16 0.44 0.01
CA LEU A 199 7.09 1.42 0.14
C LEU A 199 5.74 0.74 0.36
N ALA A 200 5.46 -0.36 -0.35
CA ALA A 200 4.22 -1.11 -0.19
C ALA A 200 4.05 -1.64 1.22
N THR A 201 5.10 -2.27 1.77
CA THR A 201 5.06 -2.84 3.12
C THR A 201 4.74 -1.78 4.18
N GLU A 202 5.42 -0.64 4.11
CA GLU A 202 5.19 0.49 5.03
C GLU A 202 3.83 1.16 4.82
N LEU A 203 3.41 1.32 3.56
CA LEU A 203 2.10 1.88 3.23
C LEU A 203 0.97 0.98 3.71
N GLU A 204 1.05 -0.32 3.47
CA GLU A 204 0.04 -1.27 3.96
C GLU A 204 -0.05 -1.25 5.49
N ALA A 205 1.09 -1.26 6.19
CA ALA A 205 1.11 -1.17 7.64
C ALA A 205 0.47 0.14 8.14
N ALA A 206 0.80 1.27 7.52
CA ALA A 206 0.24 2.57 7.88
C ALA A 206 -1.25 2.68 7.53
N ILE A 207 -1.70 2.15 6.40
CA ILE A 207 -3.10 2.13 5.98
C ILE A 207 -3.95 1.27 6.93
N VAL A 208 -3.42 0.16 7.39
CA VAL A 208 -4.13 -0.70 8.35
C VAL A 208 -4.18 -0.05 9.73
N ASP A 209 -3.05 0.33 10.31
CA ASP A 209 -2.97 0.71 11.73
C ASP A 209 -2.07 1.93 12.04
N GLY A 210 -1.79 2.78 11.09
CA GLY A 210 -1.06 4.02 11.35
C GLY A 210 -1.78 4.90 12.37
N ASP A 211 -1.05 5.44 13.33
CA ASP A 211 -1.63 6.19 14.46
C ASP A 211 -1.83 7.69 14.20
N GLY A 212 -1.31 8.22 13.09
CA GLY A 212 -1.36 9.65 12.76
C GLY A 212 -0.13 10.43 13.22
N ASP A 213 0.66 9.92 14.18
CA ASP A 213 1.93 10.51 14.59
C ASP A 213 3.06 10.05 13.67
N GLY A 214 3.58 10.98 12.88
CA GLY A 214 4.60 10.66 11.86
C GLY A 214 4.14 9.73 10.71
N LYS A 215 2.95 9.13 10.82
CA LYS A 215 2.36 8.18 9.87
C LYS A 215 0.97 8.62 9.42
N PRO A 216 0.44 8.13 8.28
CA PRO A 216 -0.95 8.28 7.93
C PRO A 216 -1.88 7.64 8.96
N LEU A 217 -3.13 8.11 9.02
CA LEU A 217 -4.15 7.57 9.91
C LEU A 217 -4.75 6.28 9.34
N GLY A 218 -4.59 5.17 10.06
CA GLY A 218 -5.01 3.84 9.63
C GLY A 218 -6.51 3.57 9.74
N MET A 219 -6.97 2.55 9.03
CA MET A 219 -8.37 2.11 9.00
C MET A 219 -8.89 1.68 10.39
N THR A 220 -8.02 1.16 11.25
CA THR A 220 -8.37 0.71 12.61
C THR A 220 -8.46 1.83 13.63
N ARG A 221 -8.09 3.07 13.27
CA ARG A 221 -8.04 4.22 14.18
C ARG A 221 -9.32 5.05 14.17
N GLN A 222 -9.58 5.69 15.29
CA GLN A 222 -10.67 6.67 15.42
C GLN A 222 -10.27 7.99 14.75
N LEU A 223 -11.24 8.78 14.33
CA LEU A 223 -11.01 10.12 13.75
C LEU A 223 -10.99 11.24 14.81
N SER A 224 -11.08 10.87 16.08
CA SER A 224 -11.14 11.81 17.21
C SER A 224 -10.42 11.24 18.43
N GLY A 225 -10.13 12.09 19.42
CA GLY A 225 -9.52 11.67 20.67
C GLY A 225 -8.01 11.45 20.57
N ALA A 226 -7.33 12.17 19.67
CA ALA A 226 -5.88 12.13 19.59
C ALA A 226 -5.23 12.63 20.90
N THR A 227 -4.21 11.92 21.36
CA THR A 227 -3.32 12.31 22.44
C THR A 227 -1.92 12.36 21.90
N ASP A 228 -1.21 13.48 22.03
CA ASP A 228 0.12 13.69 21.47
C ASP A 228 0.23 13.32 19.99
N PHE A 229 -0.76 13.75 19.19
CA PHE A 229 -0.95 13.47 17.75
C PHE A 229 -1.28 12.01 17.40
N ALA A 230 -1.25 11.07 18.34
CA ALA A 230 -1.63 9.67 18.11
C ALA A 230 -3.13 9.46 18.35
N TYR A 231 -3.80 8.85 17.39
CA TYR A 231 -5.23 8.53 17.45
C TYR A 231 -5.46 7.14 18.06
N PRO A 232 -6.44 6.98 18.96
CA PRO A 232 -6.73 5.70 19.59
C PRO A 232 -7.30 4.70 18.60
N ARG A 233 -7.08 3.41 18.86
CA ARG A 233 -7.69 2.33 18.06
C ARG A 233 -9.19 2.27 18.29
N LYS A 234 -9.93 1.87 17.25
CA LYS A 234 -11.34 1.48 17.38
C LYS A 234 -11.45 0.23 18.24
N THR A 235 -12.52 0.10 18.99
CA THR A 235 -12.80 -1.12 19.72
C THR A 235 -13.07 -2.27 18.76
N ALA A 236 -12.31 -3.35 18.89
CA ALA A 236 -12.52 -4.53 18.07
C ALA A 236 -13.79 -5.27 18.49
N THR A 237 -14.54 -5.78 17.53
CA THR A 237 -15.70 -6.63 17.75
C THR A 237 -15.29 -8.09 17.56
N ALA A 238 -15.51 -8.92 18.57
CA ALA A 238 -15.24 -10.36 18.45
C ALA A 238 -16.24 -11.00 17.48
N ILE A 239 -15.73 -11.76 16.52
CA ILE A 239 -16.52 -12.59 15.61
C ILE A 239 -16.06 -14.04 15.74
N THR A 240 -16.98 -14.98 15.70
CA THR A 240 -16.71 -16.42 15.87
C THR A 240 -16.84 -17.20 14.57
N ASP A 241 -17.57 -16.63 13.61
CA ASP A 241 -17.86 -17.28 12.32
C ASP A 241 -18.06 -16.24 11.21
N LEU A 242 -18.25 -16.72 9.99
CA LEU A 242 -18.59 -15.91 8.82
C LEU A 242 -20.04 -16.17 8.35
N SER A 243 -20.95 -16.42 9.29
CA SER A 243 -22.38 -16.64 9.02
C SER A 243 -23.11 -15.38 8.54
N PRO A 244 -24.29 -15.50 7.91
CA PRO A 244 -25.11 -14.35 7.53
C PRO A 244 -25.47 -13.44 8.72
N ALA A 245 -25.63 -13.99 9.93
CA ALA A 245 -25.91 -13.21 11.12
C ALA A 245 -24.73 -12.32 11.52
N THR A 246 -23.51 -12.86 11.51
CA THR A 246 -22.27 -12.13 11.77
C THR A 246 -22.06 -11.04 10.71
N PHE A 247 -22.26 -11.37 9.42
CA PHE A 247 -22.20 -10.37 8.35
C PHE A 247 -23.23 -9.27 8.51
N GLY A 248 -24.46 -9.61 8.95
CA GLY A 248 -25.49 -8.60 9.25
C GLY A 248 -25.06 -7.60 10.30
N THR A 249 -24.38 -8.04 11.36
CA THR A 249 -23.82 -7.17 12.41
C THR A 249 -22.70 -6.28 11.87
N ILE A 250 -21.77 -6.84 11.08
CA ILE A 250 -20.69 -6.09 10.45
C ILE A 250 -21.26 -5.04 9.50
N LEU A 251 -22.20 -5.42 8.62
CA LEU A 251 -22.83 -4.51 7.65
C LEU A 251 -23.61 -3.41 8.36
N ASN A 252 -24.30 -3.71 9.45
CA ASN A 252 -25.00 -2.72 10.27
C ASN A 252 -24.01 -1.66 10.79
N THR A 253 -22.84 -2.09 11.28
CA THR A 253 -21.79 -1.18 11.77
C THR A 253 -21.18 -0.36 10.64
N VAL A 254 -20.81 -1.00 9.53
CA VAL A 254 -20.19 -0.33 8.37
C VAL A 254 -21.16 0.62 7.67
N SER A 255 -22.45 0.31 7.66
CA SER A 255 -23.49 1.17 7.08
C SER A 255 -23.72 2.47 7.85
N GLN A 256 -23.32 2.52 9.13
CA GLN A 256 -23.47 3.71 9.95
C GLN A 256 -22.42 4.74 9.57
N GLY A 257 -22.90 5.87 9.03
CA GLY A 257 -22.08 7.01 8.68
C GLY A 257 -21.96 8.02 9.83
N PRO A 258 -21.22 9.13 9.61
CA PRO A 258 -21.24 10.26 10.53
C PRO A 258 -22.67 10.76 10.77
N ASN A 259 -22.93 11.26 11.98
CA ASN A 259 -24.26 11.77 12.39
C ASN A 259 -25.38 10.71 12.29
N GLU A 260 -25.07 9.45 12.57
CA GLU A 260 -26.01 8.32 12.58
C GLU A 260 -26.74 8.06 11.26
N LYS A 261 -26.37 8.77 10.20
CA LYS A 261 -26.97 8.58 8.87
C LYS A 261 -26.55 7.22 8.30
N ARG A 262 -27.52 6.45 7.82
CA ARG A 262 -27.27 5.17 7.18
C ARG A 262 -26.86 5.37 5.72
N ARG A 263 -25.94 4.53 5.27
CA ARG A 263 -25.46 4.50 3.88
C ARG A 263 -25.56 3.08 3.30
N ALA A 264 -25.71 3.00 2.00
CA ALA A 264 -25.64 1.74 1.30
C ALA A 264 -24.18 1.21 1.31
N VAL A 265 -24.04 -0.09 1.44
CA VAL A 265 -22.77 -0.84 1.38
C VAL A 265 -22.86 -1.73 0.14
N PRO A 266 -22.41 -1.31 -1.06
CA PRO A 266 -22.54 -2.13 -2.25
C PRO A 266 -21.63 -3.36 -2.20
N GLU A 267 -20.44 -3.21 -1.65
CA GLU A 267 -19.44 -4.24 -1.48
C GLU A 267 -18.68 -4.00 -0.18
N LEU A 268 -18.35 -5.06 0.52
CA LEU A 268 -17.57 -5.03 1.74
C LEU A 268 -16.11 -5.37 1.45
N LEU A 269 -15.19 -4.54 1.87
CA LEU A 269 -13.77 -4.88 1.88
C LEU A 269 -13.46 -5.65 3.17
N MET A 270 -12.80 -6.81 3.03
CA MET A 270 -12.26 -7.59 4.13
C MET A 270 -10.75 -7.71 3.96
N VAL A 271 -9.98 -7.13 4.87
CA VAL A 271 -8.51 -7.27 4.90
C VAL A 271 -8.14 -8.23 6.02
N VAL A 272 -7.37 -9.25 5.70
CA VAL A 272 -7.05 -10.35 6.63
C VAL A 272 -5.61 -10.82 6.47
N ASN A 273 -5.02 -11.29 7.57
CA ASN A 273 -3.67 -11.88 7.54
C ASN A 273 -3.65 -13.18 6.70
N PRO A 274 -2.58 -13.46 5.94
CA PRO A 274 -2.44 -14.70 5.18
C PRO A 274 -2.71 -15.97 6.01
N THR A 275 -2.18 -16.03 7.23
CA THR A 275 -2.37 -17.17 8.13
C THR A 275 -3.85 -17.39 8.47
N ASP A 276 -4.57 -16.32 8.82
CA ASP A 276 -6.00 -16.40 9.15
C ASP A 276 -6.85 -16.65 7.90
N TYR A 277 -6.43 -16.12 6.75
CA TYR A 277 -7.11 -16.42 5.49
C TYR A 277 -7.12 -17.92 5.22
N TYR A 278 -5.96 -18.56 5.20
CA TYR A 278 -5.87 -19.99 4.87
C TYR A 278 -6.43 -20.90 5.96
N THR A 279 -6.36 -20.51 7.25
CA THR A 279 -6.80 -21.37 8.36
C THR A 279 -8.26 -21.18 8.74
N LYS A 280 -8.84 -19.99 8.51
CA LYS A 280 -10.19 -19.64 8.98
C LYS A 280 -11.13 -19.25 7.84
N VAL A 281 -10.72 -18.30 6.99
CA VAL A 281 -11.59 -17.74 5.95
C VAL A 281 -11.79 -18.72 4.81
N PHE A 282 -10.72 -19.25 4.24
CA PHE A 282 -10.77 -20.17 3.12
C PHE A 282 -11.62 -21.41 3.43
N PRO A 283 -11.45 -22.15 4.55
CA PRO A 283 -12.31 -23.28 4.87
C PRO A 283 -13.78 -22.89 5.08
N ALA A 284 -14.05 -21.73 5.72
CA ALA A 284 -15.41 -21.29 6.00
C ALA A 284 -16.16 -20.82 4.73
N THR A 285 -15.43 -20.42 3.69
CA THR A 285 -16.00 -19.88 2.43
C THR A 285 -15.84 -20.84 1.25
N THR A 286 -15.46 -22.09 1.51
CA THR A 286 -15.29 -23.13 0.48
C THR A 286 -16.22 -24.32 0.75
N PRO A 287 -17.56 -24.15 0.55
CA PRO A 287 -18.50 -25.24 0.73
C PRO A 287 -18.36 -26.29 -0.37
N ARG A 288 -18.70 -27.54 -0.02
CA ARG A 288 -18.81 -28.61 -0.99
C ARG A 288 -20.11 -28.45 -1.78
N THR A 289 -20.05 -28.58 -3.09
CA THR A 289 -21.23 -28.58 -3.96
C THR A 289 -21.93 -29.93 -3.97
N THR A 290 -23.20 -29.96 -4.40
CA THR A 290 -23.99 -31.17 -4.56
C THR A 290 -23.36 -32.21 -5.49
N ASP A 291 -22.60 -31.76 -6.48
CA ASP A 291 -21.87 -32.60 -7.45
C ASP A 291 -20.54 -33.14 -6.92
N GLY A 292 -20.24 -32.90 -5.64
CA GLY A 292 -19.04 -33.39 -4.96
C GLY A 292 -17.77 -32.50 -5.14
N GLY A 293 -17.85 -31.40 -5.90
CA GLY A 293 -16.79 -30.42 -6.05
C GLY A 293 -16.75 -29.41 -4.91
N TYR A 294 -15.91 -28.39 -5.04
CA TYR A 294 -15.81 -27.27 -4.11
C TYR A 294 -16.00 -25.94 -4.84
N THR A 295 -16.70 -24.99 -4.20
CA THR A 295 -16.83 -23.61 -4.68
C THR A 295 -16.10 -22.72 -3.68
N THR A 296 -15.14 -21.92 -4.16
CA THR A 296 -14.35 -21.04 -3.31
C THR A 296 -14.94 -19.62 -3.27
N GLY A 297 -14.70 -18.89 -2.18
CA GLY A 297 -15.07 -17.48 -2.06
C GLY A 297 -16.56 -17.24 -1.89
N VAL A 298 -17.31 -18.18 -1.33
CA VAL A 298 -18.76 -18.05 -1.08
C VAL A 298 -18.98 -17.27 0.22
N PHE A 299 -19.35 -16.01 0.08
CA PHE A 299 -19.69 -15.12 1.20
C PHE A 299 -21.19 -14.83 1.23
N PRO A 300 -21.78 -14.59 2.43
CA PRO A 300 -23.19 -14.20 2.57
C PRO A 300 -23.51 -12.84 1.93
N TYR A 301 -22.51 -12.03 1.67
CA TYR A 301 -22.60 -10.68 1.09
C TYR A 301 -21.44 -10.44 0.12
N PRO A 302 -21.63 -9.61 -0.93
CA PRO A 302 -20.54 -9.25 -1.83
C PRO A 302 -19.33 -8.70 -1.06
N THR A 303 -18.22 -9.45 -1.09
CA THR A 303 -17.04 -9.17 -0.27
C THR A 303 -15.77 -9.29 -1.11
N LYS A 304 -15.01 -8.19 -1.20
CA LYS A 304 -13.65 -8.18 -1.75
C LYS A 304 -12.69 -8.56 -0.63
N VAL A 305 -12.09 -9.75 -0.72
CA VAL A 305 -11.07 -10.18 0.25
C VAL A 305 -9.70 -9.74 -0.23
N VAL A 306 -8.98 -9.10 0.65
CA VAL A 306 -7.59 -8.70 0.45
C VAL A 306 -6.74 -9.35 1.53
N VAL A 307 -5.71 -10.07 1.10
CA VAL A 307 -4.77 -10.72 2.01
C VAL A 307 -3.56 -9.80 2.17
N SER A 308 -3.31 -9.35 3.41
CA SER A 308 -2.18 -8.47 3.73
C SER A 308 -1.54 -8.87 5.05
N ALA A 309 -0.21 -8.96 5.06
CA ALA A 309 0.58 -9.24 6.26
C ALA A 309 0.54 -8.07 7.28
N ALA A 310 0.11 -6.89 6.86
CA ALA A 310 -0.04 -5.72 7.73
C ALA A 310 -1.13 -5.89 8.80
N VAL A 311 -2.09 -6.82 8.59
CA VAL A 311 -3.11 -7.13 9.59
C VAL A 311 -2.53 -8.13 10.59
N PRO A 312 -2.54 -7.85 11.90
CA PRO A 312 -2.08 -8.79 12.92
C PRO A 312 -2.89 -10.08 12.90
N THR A 313 -2.22 -11.21 13.12
CA THR A 313 -2.85 -12.52 13.20
C THR A 313 -3.99 -12.52 14.25
N GLY A 314 -5.09 -13.16 13.94
CA GLY A 314 -6.28 -13.19 14.78
C GLY A 314 -7.25 -12.02 14.55
N ASN A 315 -6.91 -11.10 13.66
CA ASN A 315 -7.74 -9.94 13.36
C ASN A 315 -8.12 -9.88 11.87
N ALA A 316 -9.21 -9.18 11.59
CA ALA A 316 -9.62 -8.81 10.24
C ALA A 316 -10.16 -7.37 10.26
N VAL A 317 -9.95 -6.63 9.19
CA VAL A 317 -10.48 -5.28 9.02
C VAL A 317 -11.61 -5.32 8.00
N PHE A 318 -12.80 -4.86 8.40
CA PHE A 318 -13.96 -4.75 7.52
C PHE A 318 -14.29 -3.28 7.27
N GLY A 319 -14.57 -2.92 6.03
CA GLY A 319 -14.88 -1.54 5.70
C GLY A 319 -15.27 -1.31 4.25
N LEU A 320 -15.29 -0.04 3.87
CA LEU A 320 -15.50 0.43 2.50
C LEU A 320 -14.17 0.97 1.96
N GLY A 321 -13.45 0.17 1.16
CA GLY A 321 -12.13 0.52 0.65
C GLY A 321 -12.13 1.85 -0.12
N ASN A 322 -13.13 2.06 -0.98
CA ASN A 322 -13.29 3.29 -1.76
C ASN A 322 -13.56 4.55 -0.92
N ARG A 323 -13.84 4.40 0.38
CA ARG A 323 -14.01 5.52 1.32
C ARG A 323 -12.75 5.83 2.11
N TYR A 324 -11.76 5.00 2.04
CA TYR A 324 -10.44 5.32 2.58
C TYR A 324 -9.67 6.14 1.55
N PHE A 325 -9.46 7.40 1.87
CA PHE A 325 -8.76 8.34 1.02
C PHE A 325 -7.28 8.37 1.41
N PHE A 326 -6.41 8.22 0.44
CA PHE A 326 -4.98 8.37 0.60
C PHE A 326 -4.45 9.43 -0.37
N GLY A 327 -3.99 10.56 0.18
CA GLY A 327 -3.44 11.66 -0.61
C GLY A 327 -1.95 11.48 -0.88
N LEU A 328 -1.56 11.50 -2.14
CA LEU A 328 -0.17 11.53 -2.57
C LEU A 328 0.24 12.97 -2.91
N GLY A 329 1.21 13.50 -2.17
CA GLY A 329 1.78 14.80 -2.44
C GLY A 329 2.82 14.72 -3.57
N THR A 330 2.49 15.20 -4.76
CA THR A 330 3.34 15.10 -5.96
C THR A 330 4.26 16.27 -6.20
N SER A 331 4.35 17.20 -5.29
CA SER A 331 5.09 18.46 -5.55
C SER A 331 6.61 18.31 -5.64
N LYS A 332 7.16 17.17 -5.22
CA LYS A 332 8.62 16.96 -5.32
C LYS A 332 8.90 15.50 -5.65
N GLY A 333 9.60 15.28 -6.75
CA GLY A 333 10.15 13.97 -7.10
C GLY A 333 11.01 13.38 -5.99
N GLY A 334 11.17 12.08 -5.98
CA GLY A 334 12.05 11.39 -5.04
C GLY A 334 13.49 11.90 -5.16
N LYS A 335 14.22 11.98 -4.06
CA LYS A 335 15.64 12.35 -4.04
C LYS A 335 16.43 11.15 -3.53
N LEU A 336 17.47 10.76 -4.26
CA LEU A 336 18.47 9.79 -3.80
C LEU A 336 19.55 10.54 -3.01
N GLU A 337 19.80 10.07 -1.79
CA GLU A 337 20.87 10.60 -0.95
C GLU A 337 21.77 9.44 -0.49
N TYR A 338 23.05 9.70 -0.34
CA TYR A 338 24.00 8.73 0.21
C TYR A 338 23.91 8.77 1.74
N SER A 339 23.74 7.62 2.34
CA SER A 339 23.74 7.44 3.80
C SER A 339 25.11 7.08 4.35
#